data_5d64162e3e162a8e6a79cf8ea75d98f3
#
_entry.id   5d64162e3e162a8e6a79cf8ea75d98f3
#
_cell.length_a   1.000
_cell.length_b   1.000
_cell.length_c   1.000
_cell.angle_alpha   90.00
_cell.angle_beta   90.00
_cell.angle_gamma   90.00
#
_symmetry.space_group_name_H-M   'P 1'
#
loop_
_entity.id
_entity.type
_entity.pdbx_description
1 polymer ?
#
loop_
_entity_poly.entity_id
_entity_poly.type
_entity_poly.pdbx_seq_one_letter_code
_entity_poly.pdbx_strand_id
1 'polypeptide(L)'
;MKRCSPSAAAAACRAAAAGLLALAILGNAGDLRASTNLAQADGSAGSSESAGLPDVDLTGGLLYQLVAAELALQRGEAGAAFATFMTVARQTRDPRIARRAAEIAVAGRAGAQALEATALWRELAPNSREARHAHVLLLAGSGRLAEAEPLFAAELRESRQPAAELAQVQRALARAEDRAAAFASLERLAGPLLEQPALAADVQLTLAAGAHQAGLPDRALAAARAALELRPGDQRTILAVAQLLARPQGKDDAGGRAQALRLLAESLDSQPAALDVRLVYARLLLTDGQRAAAVTQFEQTLVQDPDNLDAMFALGVLALEDRPPRKRAQGYFEKYLQALEKTAVATHDPGPAYLNLARIAEDEKRFDEAMKWLAQVDDGPQAFNARLRQAIVLAKMQRVDEARTLLADASPASDEQRRQLTLADAQVLREARRFEEAYQVLAGALERSPDDTALLYDAAMAAEKLDRIDEMERLLRRLMKLQPDEPHAYNALGYTFADRNQRLQEAYELIDRALKLAPDDAHIIDSMGWVYFRMGNLPRARELLERAFALRPEAEIGAHLGEVLWAMGEHDAARRIWRQVRADEPDNETLSATLARLQVRL
;
A
#
# COMPACT_ATOMS: atom_id res chain seq x y z
N MET A 1 -21.73 21.55 -19.83
CA MET A 1 -20.64 21.92 -18.89
C MET A 1 -20.47 20.76 -17.94
N LYS A 2 -19.39 20.00 -18.10
CA LYS A 2 -19.23 18.71 -17.43
C LYS A 2 -18.26 18.82 -16.30
N ARG A 3 -18.66 18.37 -15.13
CA ARG A 3 -17.71 17.95 -14.11
C ARG A 3 -17.07 16.67 -14.62
N CYS A 4 -15.82 16.68 -15.05
CA CYS A 4 -15.06 15.44 -15.07
C CYS A 4 -15.13 14.88 -13.66
N SER A 5 -15.90 13.82 -13.51
CA SER A 5 -15.97 13.03 -12.30
C SER A 5 -14.54 12.61 -11.89
N PRO A 6 -14.22 12.57 -10.61
CA PRO A 6 -12.92 12.12 -10.10
C PRO A 6 -12.66 10.62 -10.31
N SER A 7 -13.11 10.05 -11.43
CA SER A 7 -13.13 8.60 -11.65
C SER A 7 -11.75 8.00 -11.93
N ALA A 8 -10.82 8.73 -12.52
CA ALA A 8 -9.43 8.25 -12.66
C ALA A 8 -8.72 8.22 -11.30
N ALA A 9 -8.94 9.24 -10.46
CA ALA A 9 -8.47 9.24 -9.07
C ALA A 9 -9.22 8.20 -8.22
N ALA A 10 -10.51 7.96 -8.46
CA ALA A 10 -11.29 6.94 -7.74
C ALA A 10 -10.97 5.51 -8.21
N ALA A 11 -10.61 5.28 -9.47
CA ALA A 11 -10.12 3.98 -9.94
C ALA A 11 -8.70 3.72 -9.44
N ALA A 12 -7.82 4.72 -9.43
CA ALA A 12 -6.51 4.63 -8.81
C ALA A 12 -6.62 4.48 -7.29
N CYS A 13 -7.58 5.14 -6.61
CA CYS A 13 -7.85 4.90 -5.19
C CYS A 13 -8.49 3.53 -4.91
N ARG A 14 -9.28 2.95 -5.83
CA ARG A 14 -9.77 1.57 -5.67
C ARG A 14 -8.67 0.53 -5.87
N ALA A 15 -7.77 0.74 -6.81
CA ALA A 15 -6.56 -0.07 -6.97
C ALA A 15 -5.60 0.14 -5.80
N ALA A 16 -5.46 1.35 -5.27
CA ALA A 16 -4.66 1.65 -4.08
C ALA A 16 -5.32 1.13 -2.80
N ALA A 17 -6.63 1.17 -2.64
CA ALA A 17 -7.33 0.58 -1.49
C ALA A 17 -7.30 -0.95 -1.53
N ALA A 18 -7.44 -1.57 -2.69
CA ALA A 18 -7.22 -3.00 -2.89
C ALA A 18 -5.73 -3.37 -2.74
N GLY A 19 -4.82 -2.51 -3.21
CA GLY A 19 -3.37 -2.66 -3.06
C GLY A 19 -2.89 -2.45 -1.63
N LEU A 20 -3.47 -1.54 -0.87
CA LEU A 20 -3.15 -1.33 0.56
C LEU A 20 -3.70 -2.46 1.43
N LEU A 21 -4.87 -3.03 1.11
CA LEU A 21 -5.30 -4.28 1.74
C LEU A 21 -4.40 -5.47 1.36
N ALA A 22 -3.88 -5.52 0.13
CA ALA A 22 -2.95 -6.56 -0.31
C ALA A 22 -1.53 -6.39 0.25
N LEU A 23 -1.05 -5.16 0.45
CA LEU A 23 0.27 -4.88 1.04
C LEU A 23 0.31 -5.07 2.56
N ALA A 24 -0.81 -4.89 3.27
CA ALA A 24 -0.92 -5.26 4.69
C ALA A 24 -0.87 -6.78 4.94
N ILE A 25 -1.05 -7.60 3.89
CA ILE A 25 -0.90 -9.07 3.97
C ILE A 25 0.58 -9.50 4.02
N LEU A 26 1.54 -8.64 3.66
CA LEU A 26 2.94 -8.99 3.43
C LEU A 26 3.95 -8.36 4.39
N GLY A 27 3.52 -7.55 5.31
CA GLY A 27 4.41 -6.83 6.22
C GLY A 27 3.96 -6.89 7.66
N ASN A 28 4.46 -7.86 8.42
CA ASN A 28 4.68 -7.63 9.83
C ASN A 28 5.74 -6.51 9.91
N ALA A 29 5.29 -5.26 10.02
CA ALA A 29 6.14 -4.08 10.20
C ALA A 29 6.78 -4.04 11.61
N GLY A 30 7.04 -5.20 12.20
CA GLY A 30 7.70 -5.36 13.51
C GLY A 30 9.22 -5.26 13.50
N ASP A 31 9.88 -5.23 12.34
CA ASP A 31 11.34 -5.48 12.30
C ASP A 31 12.23 -4.33 11.86
N LEU A 32 11.75 -3.09 11.76
CA LEU A 32 12.63 -1.94 11.49
C LEU A 32 13.33 -1.36 12.74
N ARG A 33 13.02 -1.87 13.93
CA ARG A 33 13.70 -1.49 15.19
C ARG A 33 14.69 -2.52 15.73
N ALA A 34 14.89 -3.64 15.08
CA ALA A 34 15.84 -4.67 15.53
C ALA A 34 17.33 -4.30 15.30
N SER A 35 17.61 -3.25 14.56
CA SER A 35 19.01 -2.81 14.34
C SER A 35 19.54 -1.85 15.41
N THR A 36 18.72 -1.39 16.34
CA THR A 36 19.13 -0.54 17.48
C THR A 36 19.18 -1.26 18.81
N ASN A 37 18.75 -2.52 18.89
CA ASN A 37 18.70 -3.28 20.15
C ASN A 37 19.96 -4.09 20.48
N LEU A 38 21.12 -3.78 19.90
CA LEU A 38 22.40 -4.17 20.50
C LEU A 38 22.73 -3.35 21.77
N ALA A 39 21.96 -2.31 22.07
CA ALA A 39 22.18 -1.40 23.19
C ALA A 39 21.22 -1.55 24.39
N GLN A 40 20.20 -2.42 24.30
CA GLN A 40 19.25 -2.64 25.40
C GLN A 40 18.95 -4.12 25.62
N ALA A 41 19.95 -4.89 26.01
CA ALA A 41 19.77 -6.15 26.69
C ALA A 41 20.05 -5.94 28.17
N ASP A 42 19.00 -5.95 28.93
CA ASP A 42 18.84 -6.07 30.38
C ASP A 42 20.05 -5.96 31.30
N GLY A 43 20.00 -5.00 32.19
CA GLY A 43 20.86 -4.84 33.36
C GLY A 43 20.72 -5.91 34.45
N SER A 44 20.63 -7.19 34.12
CA SER A 44 20.58 -8.29 35.10
C SER A 44 21.66 -9.38 34.94
N ALA A 45 22.62 -9.23 34.02
CA ALA A 45 23.71 -10.19 33.80
C ALA A 45 25.09 -9.69 34.31
N GLY A 46 25.11 -8.86 35.33
CA GLY A 46 26.29 -8.19 35.81
C GLY A 46 27.31 -9.01 36.64
N SER A 47 27.19 -10.34 36.72
CA SER A 47 28.04 -11.12 37.66
C SER A 47 28.84 -12.26 37.05
N SER A 48 28.75 -12.58 35.77
CA SER A 48 29.52 -13.67 35.15
C SER A 48 30.59 -13.25 34.12
N GLU A 49 30.56 -12.01 33.65
CA GLU A 49 31.52 -11.52 32.63
C GLU A 49 32.86 -11.05 33.17
N SER A 50 33.02 -10.82 34.48
CA SER A 50 34.28 -10.35 35.07
C SER A 50 35.34 -11.43 35.24
N ALA A 51 35.04 -12.69 35.11
CA ALA A 51 35.92 -13.83 35.33
C ALA A 51 36.77 -14.20 34.10
N GLY A 52 37.40 -13.26 33.43
CA GLY A 52 38.26 -13.52 32.25
C GLY A 52 38.72 -12.27 31.54
N LEU A 53 38.45 -11.10 32.10
CA LEU A 53 38.94 -9.86 31.52
C LEU A 53 40.46 -9.72 31.76
N PRO A 54 41.24 -9.23 30.78
CA PRO A 54 42.65 -9.01 30.95
C PRO A 54 42.89 -7.90 31.99
N ASP A 55 43.86 -8.11 32.85
CA ASP A 55 44.34 -7.09 33.78
C ASP A 55 45.30 -6.17 33.00
N VAL A 56 44.83 -5.01 32.60
CA VAL A 56 45.57 -4.05 31.78
C VAL A 56 45.60 -2.70 32.50
N ASP A 57 46.82 -2.24 32.81
CA ASP A 57 47.00 -0.90 33.35
C ASP A 57 46.51 0.17 32.37
N LEU A 58 45.58 1.00 32.81
CA LEU A 58 45.12 2.15 32.03
C LEU A 58 46.17 3.25 32.00
N THR A 59 47.12 3.13 31.06
CA THR A 59 48.13 4.17 30.86
C THR A 59 47.55 5.43 30.24
N GLY A 60 48.20 6.59 30.44
CA GLY A 60 47.80 7.85 29.80
C GLY A 60 47.71 7.75 28.27
N GLY A 61 48.56 6.90 27.64
CA GLY A 61 48.55 6.64 26.20
C GLY A 61 47.29 5.86 25.75
N LEU A 62 46.91 4.81 26.49
CA LEU A 62 45.70 4.04 26.21
C LEU A 62 44.46 4.89 26.38
N LEU A 63 44.38 5.68 27.46
CA LEU A 63 43.25 6.59 27.68
C LEU A 63 43.13 7.60 26.55
N TYR A 64 44.26 8.20 26.14
CA TYR A 64 44.29 9.14 25.02
C TYR A 64 43.76 8.50 23.72
N GLN A 65 44.20 7.28 23.37
CA GLN A 65 43.75 6.57 22.18
C GLN A 65 42.25 6.28 22.21
N LEU A 66 41.69 5.80 23.33
CA LEU A 66 40.26 5.52 23.47
C LEU A 66 39.42 6.80 23.36
N VAL A 67 39.81 7.87 24.04
CA VAL A 67 39.10 9.17 23.97
C VAL A 67 39.19 9.77 22.57
N ALA A 68 40.36 9.70 21.93
CA ALA A 68 40.54 10.20 20.56
C ALA A 68 39.69 9.43 19.56
N ALA A 69 39.55 8.11 19.73
CA ALA A 69 38.68 7.28 18.88
C ALA A 69 37.20 7.62 19.05
N GLU A 70 36.69 7.83 20.28
CA GLU A 70 35.32 8.26 20.52
C GLU A 70 35.04 9.67 19.97
N LEU A 71 35.99 10.61 20.08
CA LEU A 71 35.90 11.94 19.49
C LEU A 71 35.90 11.90 17.96
N ALA A 72 36.72 11.02 17.35
CA ALA A 72 36.67 10.80 15.90
C ALA A 72 35.30 10.28 15.45
N LEU A 73 34.71 9.34 16.21
CA LEU A 73 33.38 8.83 15.94
C LEU A 73 32.33 9.95 15.99
N GLN A 74 32.36 10.82 17.01
CA GLN A 74 31.44 11.97 17.12
C GLN A 74 31.60 12.97 15.96
N ARG A 75 32.75 13.04 15.34
CA ARG A 75 33.03 13.88 14.15
C ARG A 75 32.64 13.21 12.83
N GLY A 76 32.12 11.98 12.89
CA GLY A 76 31.80 11.22 11.69
C GLY A 76 32.94 10.45 11.05
N GLU A 77 34.13 10.42 11.71
CA GLU A 77 35.35 9.75 11.24
C GLU A 77 35.37 8.26 11.68
N ALA A 78 34.31 7.51 11.34
CA ALA A 78 34.10 6.14 11.80
C ALA A 78 35.28 5.19 11.43
N GLY A 79 35.91 5.37 10.26
CA GLY A 79 37.02 4.55 9.83
C GLY A 79 38.29 4.73 10.72
N ALA A 80 38.61 5.96 11.14
CA ALA A 80 39.73 6.26 12.05
C ALA A 80 39.44 5.72 13.45
N ALA A 81 38.20 5.89 13.95
CA ALA A 81 37.76 5.33 15.22
C ALA A 81 37.89 3.79 15.22
N PHE A 82 37.38 3.12 14.19
CA PHE A 82 37.48 1.67 14.03
C PHE A 82 38.97 1.19 14.09
N ALA A 83 39.82 1.78 13.28
CA ALA A 83 41.24 1.39 13.22
C ALA A 83 41.93 1.52 14.59
N THR A 84 41.62 2.59 15.33
CA THR A 84 42.17 2.83 16.69
C THR A 84 41.62 1.78 17.67
N PHE A 85 40.31 1.53 17.71
CA PHE A 85 39.73 0.50 18.57
C PHE A 85 40.29 -0.89 18.27
N MET A 86 40.43 -1.26 17.00
CA MET A 86 41.06 -2.54 16.60
C MET A 86 42.53 -2.67 17.05
N THR A 87 43.28 -1.59 16.94
CA THR A 87 44.68 -1.56 17.40
C THR A 87 44.76 -1.76 18.92
N VAL A 88 43.94 -1.02 19.67
CA VAL A 88 43.89 -1.13 21.14
C VAL A 88 43.36 -2.52 21.56
N ALA A 89 42.36 -3.07 20.90
CA ALA A 89 41.82 -4.41 21.20
C ALA A 89 42.88 -5.51 21.03
N ARG A 90 43.71 -5.42 19.98
CA ARG A 90 44.84 -6.37 19.77
C ARG A 90 45.94 -6.22 20.81
N GLN A 91 46.26 -4.98 21.23
CA GLN A 91 47.28 -4.70 22.24
C GLN A 91 46.85 -5.16 23.63
N THR A 92 45.64 -4.83 24.02
CA THR A 92 45.13 -5.10 25.37
C THR A 92 44.50 -6.49 25.53
N ARG A 93 44.16 -7.14 24.42
CA ARG A 93 43.36 -8.38 24.37
C ARG A 93 42.02 -8.29 25.13
N ASP A 94 41.48 -7.06 25.26
CA ASP A 94 40.20 -6.82 25.92
C ASP A 94 39.03 -7.01 24.95
N PRO A 95 38.16 -7.99 25.18
CA PRO A 95 37.01 -8.29 24.30
C PRO A 95 36.02 -7.13 24.22
N ARG A 96 35.93 -6.27 25.22
CA ARG A 96 35.01 -5.11 25.23
C ARG A 96 35.40 -4.10 24.17
N ILE A 97 36.69 -3.93 23.93
CA ILE A 97 37.23 -3.01 22.93
C ILE A 97 37.01 -3.58 21.52
N ALA A 98 37.17 -4.89 21.33
CA ALA A 98 36.86 -5.55 20.08
C ALA A 98 35.36 -5.49 19.75
N ARG A 99 34.48 -5.65 20.76
CA ARG A 99 33.03 -5.43 20.64
C ARG A 99 32.73 -4.02 20.16
N ARG A 100 33.33 -3.00 20.79
CA ARG A 100 33.14 -1.59 20.40
C ARG A 100 33.55 -1.33 18.96
N ALA A 101 34.67 -1.89 18.50
CA ALA A 101 35.08 -1.83 17.10
C ALA A 101 34.03 -2.47 16.17
N ALA A 102 33.46 -3.62 16.55
CA ALA A 102 32.42 -4.28 15.78
C ALA A 102 31.13 -3.43 15.67
N GLU A 103 30.69 -2.82 16.78
CA GLU A 103 29.55 -1.92 16.81
C GLU A 103 29.74 -0.72 15.84
N ILE A 104 30.91 -0.11 15.84
CA ILE A 104 31.24 1.01 14.94
C ILE A 104 31.21 0.56 13.47
N ALA A 105 31.81 -0.59 13.15
CA ALA A 105 31.81 -1.10 11.80
C ALA A 105 30.42 -1.49 11.28
N VAL A 106 29.57 -2.08 12.13
CA VAL A 106 28.17 -2.40 11.80
C VAL A 106 27.37 -1.11 11.57
N ALA A 107 27.48 -0.12 12.45
CA ALA A 107 26.81 1.17 12.30
C ALA A 107 27.24 1.89 11.02
N GLY A 108 28.54 1.80 10.67
CA GLY A 108 29.11 2.35 9.44
C GLY A 108 28.84 1.51 8.18
N ARG A 109 28.09 0.41 8.27
CA ARG A 109 27.82 -0.56 7.18
C ARG A 109 29.09 -1.09 6.51
N ALA A 110 30.21 -1.17 7.25
CA ALA A 110 31.51 -1.62 6.78
C ALA A 110 31.67 -3.15 7.00
N GLY A 111 31.00 -3.97 6.19
CA GLY A 111 30.85 -5.41 6.38
C GLY A 111 32.17 -6.17 6.59
N ALA A 112 33.21 -5.88 5.81
CA ALA A 112 34.54 -6.52 5.96
C ALA A 112 35.16 -6.20 7.30
N GLN A 113 35.08 -4.93 7.73
CA GLN A 113 35.62 -4.47 9.03
C GLN A 113 34.81 -5.06 10.20
N ALA A 114 33.47 -5.16 10.05
CA ALA A 114 32.62 -5.77 11.06
C ALA A 114 32.94 -7.27 11.24
N LEU A 115 33.21 -8.01 10.15
CA LEU A 115 33.67 -9.40 10.22
C LEU A 115 35.04 -9.54 10.92
N GLU A 116 35.98 -8.65 10.62
CA GLU A 116 37.30 -8.65 11.25
C GLU A 116 37.19 -8.40 12.76
N ALA A 117 36.39 -7.40 13.16
CA ALA A 117 36.24 -7.05 14.59
C ALA A 117 35.49 -8.15 15.37
N THR A 118 34.42 -8.73 14.79
CA THR A 118 33.70 -9.83 15.45
C THR A 118 34.52 -11.13 15.50
N ALA A 119 35.41 -11.39 14.54
CA ALA A 119 36.34 -12.50 14.59
C ALA A 119 37.32 -12.34 15.76
N LEU A 120 37.88 -11.13 15.92
CA LEU A 120 38.74 -10.81 17.05
C LEU A 120 37.98 -10.89 18.38
N TRP A 121 36.76 -10.35 18.45
CA TRP A 121 35.94 -10.43 19.67
C TRP A 121 35.67 -11.87 20.08
N ARG A 122 35.33 -12.75 19.12
CA ARG A 122 35.15 -14.18 19.37
C ARG A 122 36.42 -14.88 19.83
N GLU A 123 37.58 -14.51 19.27
CA GLU A 123 38.88 -15.03 19.70
C GLU A 123 39.18 -14.66 21.15
N LEU A 124 38.93 -13.39 21.52
CA LEU A 124 39.18 -12.86 22.85
C LEU A 124 38.18 -13.32 23.91
N ALA A 125 36.95 -13.65 23.50
CA ALA A 125 35.87 -14.12 24.37
C ALA A 125 35.24 -15.41 23.80
N PRO A 126 35.93 -16.56 23.77
CA PRO A 126 35.48 -17.80 23.15
C PRO A 126 34.18 -18.36 23.76
N ASN A 127 33.92 -18.06 25.02
CA ASN A 127 32.72 -18.49 25.74
C ASN A 127 31.52 -17.49 25.60
N SER A 128 31.76 -16.32 25.03
CA SER A 128 30.69 -15.34 24.81
C SER A 128 29.77 -15.79 23.70
N ARG A 129 28.50 -16.07 24.06
CA ARG A 129 27.44 -16.37 23.07
C ARG A 129 27.21 -15.16 22.15
N GLU A 130 27.27 -13.96 22.72
CA GLU A 130 27.06 -12.72 21.96
C GLU A 130 28.13 -12.52 20.87
N ALA A 131 29.42 -12.76 21.19
CA ALA A 131 30.49 -12.67 20.21
C ALA A 131 30.34 -13.69 19.06
N ARG A 132 29.99 -14.95 19.41
CA ARG A 132 29.76 -15.99 18.42
C ARG A 132 28.56 -15.63 17.52
N HIS A 133 27.45 -15.23 18.12
CA HIS A 133 26.22 -14.88 17.41
C HIS A 133 26.40 -13.68 16.48
N ALA A 134 27.07 -12.60 16.95
CA ALA A 134 27.37 -11.44 16.11
C ALA A 134 28.24 -11.81 14.89
N HIS A 135 29.23 -12.67 15.09
CA HIS A 135 30.12 -13.10 14.00
C HIS A 135 29.40 -13.96 12.96
N VAL A 136 28.59 -14.92 13.39
CA VAL A 136 27.89 -15.83 12.47
C VAL A 136 26.81 -15.12 11.68
N LEU A 137 26.11 -14.15 12.26
CA LEU A 137 25.15 -13.31 11.54
C LEU A 137 25.79 -12.51 10.40
N LEU A 138 26.99 -11.96 10.65
CA LEU A 138 27.74 -11.22 9.63
C LEU A 138 28.28 -12.13 8.52
N LEU A 139 28.74 -13.33 8.86
CA LEU A 139 29.13 -14.35 7.86
C LEU A 139 27.95 -14.70 6.95
N ALA A 140 26.79 -14.98 7.54
CA ALA A 140 25.58 -15.29 6.78
C ALA A 140 25.15 -14.13 5.88
N GLY A 141 25.11 -12.90 6.42
CA GLY A 141 24.76 -11.70 5.65
C GLY A 141 25.75 -11.32 4.55
N SER A 142 27.03 -11.77 4.65
CA SER A 142 28.05 -11.57 3.62
C SER A 142 28.15 -12.73 2.60
N GLY A 143 27.22 -13.70 2.65
CA GLY A 143 27.20 -14.84 1.75
C GLY A 143 28.22 -15.95 2.07
N ARG A 144 28.98 -15.83 3.18
CA ARG A 144 29.97 -16.83 3.61
C ARG A 144 29.32 -18.00 4.35
N LEU A 145 28.31 -18.62 3.69
CA LEU A 145 27.44 -19.64 4.29
C LEU A 145 28.21 -20.89 4.74
N ALA A 146 29.24 -21.30 4.00
CA ALA A 146 30.06 -22.47 4.34
C ALA A 146 30.79 -22.31 5.70
N GLU A 147 31.11 -21.08 6.09
CA GLU A 147 31.73 -20.77 7.37
C GLU A 147 30.70 -20.51 8.48
N ALA A 148 29.53 -19.97 8.12
CA ALA A 148 28.46 -19.71 9.06
C ALA A 148 27.75 -20.99 9.53
N GLU A 149 27.52 -21.95 8.64
CA GLU A 149 26.76 -23.17 8.89
C GLU A 149 27.24 -24.01 10.09
N PRO A 150 28.56 -24.34 10.21
CA PRO A 150 29.04 -25.10 11.36
C PRO A 150 28.89 -24.33 12.69
N LEU A 151 28.95 -22.99 12.65
CA LEU A 151 28.77 -22.17 13.83
C LEU A 151 27.28 -22.13 14.25
N PHE A 152 26.36 -21.97 13.30
CA PHE A 152 24.92 -22.11 13.57
C PHE A 152 24.58 -23.50 14.12
N ALA A 153 25.16 -24.55 13.55
CA ALA A 153 24.93 -25.91 14.01
C ALA A 153 25.41 -26.12 15.46
N ALA A 154 26.49 -25.45 15.88
CA ALA A 154 26.96 -25.46 17.25
C ALA A 154 26.00 -24.69 18.18
N GLU A 155 25.56 -23.50 17.79
CA GLU A 155 24.58 -22.70 18.56
C GLU A 155 23.26 -23.45 18.75
N LEU A 156 22.73 -24.10 17.70
CA LEU A 156 21.49 -24.89 17.77
C LEU A 156 21.62 -26.08 18.75
N ARG A 157 22.78 -26.74 18.81
CA ARG A 157 23.04 -27.85 19.76
C ARG A 157 23.12 -27.40 21.21
N GLU A 158 23.66 -26.20 21.47
CA GLU A 158 23.78 -25.60 22.80
C GLU A 158 22.48 -24.92 23.26
N SER A 159 21.54 -24.65 22.35
CA SER A 159 20.33 -23.88 22.63
C SER A 159 19.33 -24.68 23.46
N ARG A 160 18.72 -23.99 24.45
CA ARG A 160 17.58 -24.54 25.20
C ARG A 160 16.27 -24.51 24.39
N GLN A 161 16.23 -23.71 23.31
CA GLN A 161 15.08 -23.53 22.45
C GLN A 161 15.49 -23.60 20.97
N PRO A 162 15.94 -24.78 20.49
CA PRO A 162 16.57 -24.89 19.17
C PRO A 162 15.64 -24.54 18.01
N ALA A 163 14.32 -24.75 18.12
CA ALA A 163 13.37 -24.37 17.09
C ALA A 163 13.25 -22.83 16.96
N ALA A 164 13.21 -22.11 18.07
CA ALA A 164 13.20 -20.64 18.08
C ALA A 164 14.53 -20.06 17.55
N GLU A 165 15.65 -20.69 17.92
CA GLU A 165 16.98 -20.34 17.39
C GLU A 165 17.04 -20.57 15.87
N LEU A 166 16.53 -21.70 15.37
CA LEU A 166 16.49 -21.96 13.92
C LEU A 166 15.66 -20.90 13.17
N ALA A 167 14.58 -20.40 13.76
CA ALA A 167 13.81 -19.31 13.18
C ALA A 167 14.61 -17.99 13.15
N GLN A 168 15.51 -17.74 14.10
CA GLN A 168 16.44 -16.60 14.05
C GLN A 168 17.49 -16.79 12.94
N VAL A 169 18.05 -18.00 12.84
CA VAL A 169 18.97 -18.37 11.75
C VAL A 169 18.30 -18.15 10.38
N GLN A 170 17.05 -18.58 10.22
CA GLN A 170 16.28 -18.38 8.99
C GLN A 170 16.16 -16.89 8.63
N ARG A 171 15.87 -16.01 9.61
CA ARG A 171 15.80 -14.56 9.37
C ARG A 171 17.16 -13.96 8.99
N ALA A 172 18.25 -14.48 9.54
CA ALA A 172 19.60 -14.06 9.16
C ALA A 172 19.92 -14.48 7.72
N LEU A 173 19.64 -15.74 7.37
CA LEU A 173 19.86 -16.30 6.03
C LEU A 173 18.98 -15.63 4.95
N ALA A 174 17.83 -15.09 5.32
CA ALA A 174 16.94 -14.35 4.42
C ALA A 174 17.60 -13.09 3.79
N ARG A 175 18.70 -12.59 4.39
CA ARG A 175 19.44 -11.43 3.90
C ARG A 175 20.55 -11.80 2.91
N ALA A 176 20.82 -13.09 2.72
CA ALA A 176 21.83 -13.55 1.77
C ALA A 176 21.41 -13.27 0.32
N GLU A 177 22.39 -12.90 -0.52
CA GLU A 177 22.16 -12.66 -1.95
C GLU A 177 21.73 -13.96 -2.67
N ASP A 178 22.39 -15.06 -2.40
CA ASP A 178 22.03 -16.39 -2.90
C ASP A 178 21.00 -17.04 -1.96
N ARG A 179 19.73 -16.80 -2.29
CA ARG A 179 18.60 -17.31 -1.51
C ARG A 179 18.46 -18.84 -1.59
N ALA A 180 18.88 -19.43 -2.71
CA ALA A 180 18.81 -20.88 -2.89
C ALA A 180 19.85 -21.60 -2.03
N ALA A 181 21.10 -21.11 -2.02
CA ALA A 181 22.15 -21.62 -1.15
C ALA A 181 21.81 -21.41 0.33
N ALA A 182 21.23 -20.25 0.68
CA ALA A 182 20.78 -19.96 2.04
C ALA A 182 19.70 -20.94 2.51
N PHE A 183 18.72 -21.24 1.66
CA PHE A 183 17.69 -22.23 1.97
C PHE A 183 18.27 -23.65 2.10
N ALA A 184 19.18 -24.07 1.22
CA ALA A 184 19.85 -25.36 1.33
C ALA A 184 20.66 -25.50 2.63
N SER A 185 21.28 -24.40 3.10
CA SER A 185 21.96 -24.37 4.41
C SER A 185 20.94 -24.53 5.55
N LEU A 186 19.80 -23.81 5.49
CA LEU A 186 18.71 -23.92 6.47
C LEU A 186 18.19 -25.38 6.56
N GLU A 187 18.03 -26.08 5.44
CA GLU A 187 17.56 -27.47 5.42
C GLU A 187 18.55 -28.41 6.13
N ARG A 188 19.86 -28.25 5.87
CA ARG A 188 20.87 -29.05 6.56
C ARG A 188 20.87 -28.82 8.07
N LEU A 189 20.72 -27.56 8.50
CA LEU A 189 20.61 -27.19 9.91
C LEU A 189 19.33 -27.72 10.56
N ALA A 190 18.24 -27.76 9.83
CA ALA A 190 16.94 -28.24 10.31
C ALA A 190 16.88 -29.78 10.44
N GLY A 191 17.64 -30.53 9.61
CA GLY A 191 17.59 -32.00 9.58
C GLY A 191 17.60 -32.68 10.94
N PRO A 192 18.61 -32.47 11.80
CA PRO A 192 18.67 -33.09 13.12
C PRO A 192 17.52 -32.69 14.07
N LEU A 193 16.90 -31.52 13.85
CA LEU A 193 15.77 -31.06 14.65
C LEU A 193 14.44 -31.67 14.23
N LEU A 194 14.31 -32.04 12.95
CA LEU A 194 13.13 -32.74 12.43
C LEU A 194 12.97 -34.15 13.00
N GLU A 195 14.05 -34.79 13.45
CA GLU A 195 14.02 -36.09 14.12
C GLU A 195 13.41 -36.01 15.53
N GLN A 196 13.21 -34.81 16.05
CA GLN A 196 12.62 -34.58 17.37
C GLN A 196 11.13 -34.23 17.23
N PRO A 197 10.18 -35.14 17.56
CA PRO A 197 8.75 -34.95 17.31
C PRO A 197 8.17 -33.68 17.95
N ALA A 198 8.71 -33.28 19.12
CA ALA A 198 8.27 -32.06 19.82
C ALA A 198 8.59 -30.78 19.06
N LEU A 199 9.63 -30.77 18.22
CA LEU A 199 10.12 -29.60 17.50
C LEU A 199 9.70 -29.59 16.04
N ALA A 200 9.39 -30.78 15.49
CA ALA A 200 9.22 -30.98 14.05
C ALA A 200 8.23 -30.00 13.40
N ALA A 201 7.10 -29.69 14.04
CA ALA A 201 6.12 -28.75 13.50
C ALA A 201 6.67 -27.31 13.40
N ASP A 202 7.37 -26.81 14.43
CA ASP A 202 7.96 -25.47 14.43
C ASP A 202 9.13 -25.38 13.43
N VAL A 203 9.89 -26.46 13.29
CA VAL A 203 10.97 -26.56 12.31
C VAL A 203 10.40 -26.55 10.87
N GLN A 204 9.31 -27.29 10.63
CA GLN A 204 8.62 -27.26 9.33
C GLN A 204 8.06 -25.89 8.98
N LEU A 205 7.49 -25.16 9.94
CA LEU A 205 7.07 -23.76 9.73
C LEU A 205 8.24 -22.84 9.36
N THR A 206 9.40 -23.05 10.02
CA THR A 206 10.62 -22.30 9.69
C THR A 206 11.12 -22.61 8.28
N LEU A 207 11.09 -23.90 7.88
CA LEU A 207 11.43 -24.31 6.52
C LEU A 207 10.44 -23.74 5.50
N ALA A 208 9.15 -23.72 5.81
CA ALA A 208 8.14 -23.11 4.93
C ALA A 208 8.43 -21.62 4.68
N ALA A 209 8.76 -20.87 5.74
CA ALA A 209 9.15 -19.47 5.63
C ALA A 209 10.43 -19.28 4.80
N GLY A 210 11.46 -20.12 5.04
CA GLY A 210 12.73 -20.09 4.29
C GLY A 210 12.54 -20.42 2.81
N ALA A 211 11.80 -21.49 2.49
CA ALA A 211 11.49 -21.87 1.11
C ALA A 211 10.71 -20.79 0.37
N HIS A 212 9.76 -20.16 1.07
CA HIS A 212 9.00 -19.04 0.52
C HIS A 212 9.90 -17.86 0.15
N GLN A 213 10.81 -17.46 1.03
CA GLN A 213 11.78 -16.37 0.77
C GLN A 213 12.78 -16.73 -0.34
N ALA A 214 13.09 -18.01 -0.49
CA ALA A 214 13.92 -18.52 -1.58
C ALA A 214 13.19 -18.58 -2.94
N GLY A 215 11.89 -18.25 -2.99
CA GLY A 215 11.10 -18.34 -4.22
C GLY A 215 10.76 -19.77 -4.64
N LEU A 216 10.63 -20.69 -3.68
CA LEU A 216 10.32 -22.11 -3.86
C LEU A 216 8.91 -22.44 -3.33
N PRO A 217 7.83 -22.00 -4.02
CA PRO A 217 6.47 -22.07 -3.50
C PRO A 217 6.00 -23.49 -3.19
N ASP A 218 6.33 -24.47 -4.03
CA ASP A 218 5.93 -25.86 -3.81
C ASP A 218 6.58 -26.46 -2.55
N ARG A 219 7.85 -26.14 -2.31
CA ARG A 219 8.57 -26.57 -1.10
C ARG A 219 8.04 -25.86 0.14
N ALA A 220 7.70 -24.58 0.02
CA ALA A 220 7.08 -23.83 1.11
C ALA A 220 5.74 -24.43 1.51
N LEU A 221 4.88 -24.74 0.54
CA LEU A 221 3.58 -25.34 0.79
C LEU A 221 3.71 -26.77 1.33
N ALA A 222 4.66 -27.58 0.82
CA ALA A 222 4.91 -28.92 1.34
C ALA A 222 5.33 -28.90 2.81
N ALA A 223 6.27 -28.03 3.18
CA ALA A 223 6.72 -27.88 4.56
C ALA A 223 5.58 -27.36 5.48
N ALA A 224 4.78 -26.39 5.03
CA ALA A 224 3.65 -25.89 5.81
C ALA A 224 2.58 -26.98 6.02
N ARG A 225 2.29 -27.81 5.02
CA ARG A 225 1.37 -28.96 5.15
C ARG A 225 1.91 -30.00 6.11
N ALA A 226 3.20 -30.32 6.06
CA ALA A 226 3.80 -31.21 7.04
C ALA A 226 3.70 -30.68 8.46
N ALA A 227 3.86 -29.38 8.67
CA ALA A 227 3.63 -28.75 9.97
C ALA A 227 2.15 -28.89 10.42
N LEU A 228 1.20 -28.70 9.51
CA LEU A 228 -0.24 -28.84 9.78
C LEU A 228 -0.61 -30.29 10.14
N GLU A 229 -0.05 -31.27 9.43
CA GLU A 229 -0.26 -32.71 9.75
C GLU A 229 0.24 -33.07 11.16
N LEU A 230 1.37 -32.48 11.58
CA LEU A 230 1.92 -32.67 12.92
C LEU A 230 1.11 -31.97 14.01
N ARG A 231 0.48 -30.84 13.70
CA ARG A 231 -0.34 -30.04 14.64
C ARG A 231 -1.59 -29.49 13.96
N PRO A 232 -2.62 -30.30 13.71
CA PRO A 232 -3.80 -29.89 12.92
C PRO A 232 -4.61 -28.73 13.54
N GLY A 233 -4.56 -28.56 14.88
CA GLY A 233 -5.27 -27.48 15.59
C GLY A 233 -4.44 -26.24 15.88
N ASP A 234 -3.17 -26.19 15.48
CA ASP A 234 -2.33 -24.99 15.71
C ASP A 234 -2.67 -23.90 14.69
N GLN A 235 -3.11 -22.75 15.18
CA GLN A 235 -3.48 -21.62 14.33
C GLN A 235 -2.33 -21.15 13.42
N ARG A 236 -1.07 -21.23 13.88
CA ARG A 236 0.10 -20.83 13.10
C ARG A 236 0.29 -21.72 11.87
N THR A 237 0.08 -23.05 12.02
CA THR A 237 0.19 -23.99 10.90
C THR A 237 -0.95 -23.80 9.90
N ILE A 238 -2.18 -23.58 10.39
CA ILE A 238 -3.35 -23.28 9.56
C ILE A 238 -3.14 -22.01 8.75
N LEU A 239 -2.72 -20.92 9.41
CA LEU A 239 -2.45 -19.63 8.76
C LEU A 239 -1.33 -19.72 7.73
N ALA A 240 -0.24 -20.44 8.04
CA ALA A 240 0.86 -20.63 7.10
C ALA A 240 0.41 -21.35 5.80
N VAL A 241 -0.35 -22.43 5.93
CA VAL A 241 -0.89 -23.17 4.77
C VAL A 241 -1.88 -22.29 4.01
N ALA A 242 -2.82 -21.63 4.69
CA ALA A 242 -3.83 -20.79 4.05
C ALA A 242 -3.20 -19.62 3.28
N GLN A 243 -2.21 -18.94 3.86
CA GLN A 243 -1.50 -17.85 3.20
C GLN A 243 -0.72 -18.28 1.97
N LEU A 244 -0.06 -19.46 2.01
CA LEU A 244 0.67 -19.99 0.86
C LEU A 244 -0.28 -20.44 -0.26
N LEU A 245 -1.40 -21.07 0.07
CA LEU A 245 -2.44 -21.46 -0.89
C LEU A 245 -3.14 -20.25 -1.55
N ALA A 246 -3.31 -19.14 -0.81
CA ALA A 246 -3.99 -17.95 -1.30
C ALA A 246 -3.14 -17.09 -2.26
N ARG A 247 -1.83 -17.37 -2.36
CA ARG A 247 -0.95 -16.60 -3.24
C ARG A 247 -1.17 -16.93 -4.70
N PRO A 248 -1.12 -15.93 -5.60
CA PRO A 248 -1.17 -16.17 -7.03
C PRO A 248 -0.02 -17.08 -7.48
N GLN A 249 -0.35 -18.22 -8.05
CA GLN A 249 0.61 -19.17 -8.62
C GLN A 249 0.36 -19.38 -10.13
N GLY A 250 0.19 -18.30 -10.89
CA GLY A 250 -0.06 -18.35 -12.32
C GLY A 250 -1.56 -18.42 -12.68
N LYS A 251 -1.93 -19.24 -13.69
CA LYS A 251 -3.30 -19.24 -14.23
C LYS A 251 -4.38 -19.94 -13.37
N ASP A 252 -3.99 -20.66 -12.30
CA ASP A 252 -4.90 -21.49 -11.49
C ASP A 252 -5.07 -21.00 -10.04
N ASP A 253 -5.12 -19.69 -9.84
CA ASP A 253 -5.22 -19.07 -8.51
C ASP A 253 -6.54 -19.40 -7.77
N ALA A 254 -7.61 -19.74 -8.49
CA ALA A 254 -8.92 -20.00 -7.91
C ALA A 254 -8.94 -21.30 -7.07
N GLY A 255 -8.24 -22.34 -7.49
CA GLY A 255 -8.19 -23.62 -6.79
C GLY A 255 -7.49 -23.54 -5.44
N GLY A 256 -6.34 -22.88 -5.37
CA GLY A 256 -5.59 -22.66 -4.14
C GLY A 256 -6.38 -21.80 -3.14
N ARG A 257 -6.99 -20.72 -3.61
CA ARG A 257 -7.81 -19.83 -2.78
C ARG A 257 -9.03 -20.54 -2.20
N ALA A 258 -9.72 -21.35 -2.99
CA ALA A 258 -10.85 -22.15 -2.51
C ALA A 258 -10.43 -23.19 -1.44
N GLN A 259 -9.23 -23.77 -1.54
CA GLN A 259 -8.69 -24.66 -0.51
C GLN A 259 -8.37 -23.88 0.78
N ALA A 260 -7.76 -22.70 0.67
CA ALA A 260 -7.46 -21.84 1.81
C ALA A 260 -8.75 -21.42 2.55
N LEU A 261 -9.78 -21.01 1.81
CA LEU A 261 -11.08 -20.63 2.39
C LEU A 261 -11.72 -21.80 3.15
N ARG A 262 -11.70 -23.01 2.59
CA ARG A 262 -12.22 -24.20 3.28
C ARG A 262 -11.45 -24.49 4.57
N LEU A 263 -10.11 -24.51 4.52
CA LEU A 263 -9.25 -24.76 5.68
C LEU A 263 -9.54 -23.76 6.81
N LEU A 264 -9.67 -22.48 6.49
CA LEU A 264 -9.95 -21.43 7.47
C LEU A 264 -11.36 -21.55 8.05
N ALA A 265 -12.37 -21.90 7.23
CA ALA A 265 -13.75 -22.13 7.67
C ALA A 265 -13.81 -23.32 8.65
N GLU A 266 -13.23 -24.48 8.28
CA GLU A 266 -13.18 -25.67 9.13
C GLU A 266 -12.45 -25.42 10.46
N SER A 267 -11.39 -24.59 10.42
CA SER A 267 -10.70 -24.17 11.64
C SER A 267 -11.57 -23.32 12.54
N LEU A 268 -12.36 -22.41 11.99
CA LEU A 268 -13.28 -21.56 12.75
C LEU A 268 -14.49 -22.30 13.30
N ASP A 269 -14.93 -23.37 12.63
CA ASP A 269 -15.99 -24.26 13.15
C ASP A 269 -15.52 -24.98 14.40
N SER A 270 -14.25 -25.41 14.44
CA SER A 270 -13.65 -26.09 15.61
C SER A 270 -13.15 -25.12 16.68
N GLN A 271 -12.70 -23.92 16.30
CA GLN A 271 -12.14 -22.90 17.20
C GLN A 271 -12.76 -21.52 16.89
N PRO A 272 -14.02 -21.27 17.27
CA PRO A 272 -14.70 -20.01 16.95
C PRO A 272 -14.05 -18.75 17.53
N ALA A 273 -13.23 -18.90 18.58
CA ALA A 273 -12.52 -17.80 19.23
C ALA A 273 -11.16 -17.44 18.57
N ALA A 274 -10.77 -18.11 17.48
CA ALA A 274 -9.50 -17.88 16.79
C ALA A 274 -9.54 -16.57 15.98
N LEU A 275 -9.30 -15.42 16.61
CA LEU A 275 -9.42 -14.09 16.00
C LEU A 275 -8.49 -13.91 14.80
N ASP A 276 -7.22 -14.34 14.89
CA ASP A 276 -6.26 -14.20 13.78
C ASP A 276 -6.70 -15.00 12.54
N VAL A 277 -7.24 -16.21 12.77
CA VAL A 277 -7.79 -17.05 11.69
C VAL A 277 -8.99 -16.36 11.04
N ARG A 278 -9.89 -15.78 11.86
CA ARG A 278 -11.08 -15.07 11.41
C ARG A 278 -10.74 -13.84 10.57
N LEU A 279 -9.75 -13.06 10.99
CA LEU A 279 -9.29 -11.89 10.25
C LEU A 279 -8.69 -12.26 8.89
N VAL A 280 -7.86 -13.32 8.84
CA VAL A 280 -7.31 -13.81 7.57
C VAL A 280 -8.40 -14.37 6.67
N TYR A 281 -9.37 -15.11 7.23
CA TYR A 281 -10.53 -15.62 6.48
C TYR A 281 -11.36 -14.48 5.89
N ALA A 282 -11.68 -13.45 6.68
CA ALA A 282 -12.42 -12.29 6.20
C ALA A 282 -11.70 -11.56 5.04
N ARG A 283 -10.39 -11.36 5.15
CA ARG A 283 -9.59 -10.74 4.09
C ARG A 283 -9.57 -11.58 2.82
N LEU A 284 -9.46 -12.90 2.97
CA LEU A 284 -9.44 -13.81 1.82
C LEU A 284 -10.79 -13.86 1.12
N LEU A 285 -11.91 -13.82 1.87
CA LEU A 285 -13.26 -13.68 1.32
C LEU A 285 -13.42 -12.40 0.48
N LEU A 286 -12.83 -11.27 0.91
CA LEU A 286 -12.82 -10.05 0.11
C LEU A 286 -12.07 -10.22 -1.21
N THR A 287 -10.91 -10.86 -1.16
CA THR A 287 -10.10 -11.15 -2.35
C THR A 287 -10.84 -12.07 -3.33
N ASP A 288 -11.68 -12.95 -2.81
CA ASP A 288 -12.53 -13.88 -3.59
C ASP A 288 -13.87 -13.24 -4.04
N GLY A 289 -14.11 -11.96 -3.75
CA GLY A 289 -15.34 -11.27 -4.10
C GLY A 289 -16.54 -11.56 -3.20
N GLN A 290 -16.40 -12.36 -2.16
CA GLN A 290 -17.44 -12.74 -1.21
C GLN A 290 -17.63 -11.67 -0.11
N ARG A 291 -17.95 -10.45 -0.54
CA ARG A 291 -18.03 -9.25 0.32
C ARG A 291 -18.96 -9.42 1.53
N ALA A 292 -20.18 -9.92 1.33
CA ALA A 292 -21.16 -10.07 2.41
C ALA A 292 -20.66 -11.03 3.50
N ALA A 293 -20.05 -12.15 3.11
CA ALA A 293 -19.46 -13.09 4.05
C ALA A 293 -18.27 -12.46 4.82
N ALA A 294 -17.44 -11.67 4.13
CA ALA A 294 -16.34 -10.96 4.76
C ALA A 294 -16.82 -9.96 5.83
N VAL A 295 -17.85 -9.16 5.51
CA VAL A 295 -18.48 -8.23 6.48
C VAL A 295 -18.92 -8.98 7.74
N THR A 296 -19.62 -10.13 7.57
CA THR A 296 -20.05 -10.95 8.69
C THR A 296 -18.88 -11.39 9.58
N GLN A 297 -17.74 -11.80 8.97
CA GLN A 297 -16.58 -12.23 9.75
C GLN A 297 -15.92 -11.06 10.50
N PHE A 298 -15.81 -9.88 9.89
CA PHE A 298 -15.31 -8.70 10.60
C PHE A 298 -16.24 -8.25 11.73
N GLU A 299 -17.57 -8.29 11.53
CA GLU A 299 -18.54 -7.99 12.59
C GLU A 299 -18.43 -8.99 13.75
N GLN A 300 -18.27 -10.28 13.45
CA GLN A 300 -18.02 -11.31 14.48
C GLN A 300 -16.70 -11.08 15.22
N THR A 301 -15.67 -10.58 14.55
CA THR A 301 -14.43 -10.17 15.20
C THR A 301 -14.71 -9.08 16.24
N LEU A 302 -15.48 -8.05 15.89
CA LEU A 302 -15.82 -6.96 16.81
C LEU A 302 -16.75 -7.40 17.98
N VAL A 303 -17.50 -8.49 17.81
CA VAL A 303 -18.26 -9.08 18.94
C VAL A 303 -17.32 -9.70 19.98
N GLN A 304 -16.22 -10.31 19.54
CA GLN A 304 -15.25 -10.96 20.43
C GLN A 304 -14.19 -9.97 20.96
N ASP A 305 -13.75 -9.05 20.11
CA ASP A 305 -12.76 -8.01 20.39
C ASP A 305 -13.29 -6.66 19.90
N PRO A 306 -14.03 -5.93 20.74
CA PRO A 306 -14.67 -4.67 20.36
C PRO A 306 -13.70 -3.54 19.97
N ASP A 307 -12.43 -3.63 20.39
CA ASP A 307 -11.39 -2.63 20.09
C ASP A 307 -10.44 -3.09 18.95
N ASN A 308 -10.83 -4.11 18.17
CA ASN A 308 -10.02 -4.63 17.08
C ASN A 308 -9.88 -3.62 15.92
N LEU A 309 -8.70 -3.04 15.81
CA LEU A 309 -8.41 -1.97 14.85
C LEU A 309 -8.55 -2.43 13.38
N ASP A 310 -8.07 -3.63 13.06
CA ASP A 310 -8.13 -4.18 11.70
C ASP A 310 -9.58 -4.37 11.22
N ALA A 311 -10.43 -4.92 12.09
CA ALA A 311 -11.83 -5.16 11.76
C ALA A 311 -12.61 -3.84 11.63
N MET A 312 -12.39 -2.87 12.53
CA MET A 312 -13.01 -1.54 12.43
C MET A 312 -12.64 -0.84 11.13
N PHE A 313 -11.35 -0.81 10.80
CA PHE A 313 -10.88 -0.15 9.58
C PHE A 313 -11.43 -0.82 8.32
N ALA A 314 -11.40 -2.16 8.26
CA ALA A 314 -11.95 -2.92 7.14
C ALA A 314 -13.45 -2.66 6.94
N LEU A 315 -14.25 -2.69 8.02
CA LEU A 315 -15.68 -2.39 7.96
C LEU A 315 -15.95 -0.93 7.56
N GLY A 316 -15.14 0.00 8.03
CA GLY A 316 -15.20 1.41 7.61
C GLY A 316 -14.99 1.55 6.10
N VAL A 317 -13.95 0.93 5.55
CA VAL A 317 -13.67 0.94 4.10
C VAL A 317 -14.79 0.29 3.31
N LEU A 318 -15.29 -0.86 3.77
CA LEU A 318 -16.39 -1.56 3.12
C LEU A 318 -17.68 -0.73 3.12
N ALA A 319 -17.99 -0.05 4.21
CA ALA A 319 -19.17 0.79 4.31
C ALA A 319 -19.10 2.11 3.50
N LEU A 320 -17.93 2.46 2.92
CA LEU A 320 -17.83 3.63 2.02
C LEU A 320 -18.62 3.46 0.72
N GLU A 321 -18.98 2.24 0.35
CA GLU A 321 -19.82 1.97 -0.82
C GLU A 321 -21.32 2.14 -0.53
N ASP A 322 -21.71 2.31 0.74
CA ASP A 322 -23.08 2.61 1.10
C ASP A 322 -23.52 3.96 0.49
N ARG A 323 -24.81 4.11 0.24
CA ARG A 323 -25.35 5.40 -0.22
C ARG A 323 -25.18 6.47 0.87
N PRO A 324 -24.95 7.73 0.49
CA PRO A 324 -24.93 8.84 1.45
C PRO A 324 -26.29 8.99 2.19
N PRO A 325 -26.26 9.45 3.45
CA PRO A 325 -25.10 9.72 4.27
C PRO A 325 -24.41 8.43 4.75
N ARG A 326 -23.07 8.40 4.66
CA ARG A 326 -22.24 7.21 4.98
C ARG A 326 -22.00 7.03 6.48
N LYS A 327 -23.05 7.09 7.29
CA LYS A 327 -22.98 7.05 8.77
C LYS A 327 -22.29 5.79 9.33
N ARG A 328 -22.45 4.64 8.67
CA ARG A 328 -21.79 3.40 9.11
C ARG A 328 -20.28 3.50 8.94
N ALA A 329 -19.81 3.97 7.78
CA ALA A 329 -18.39 4.16 7.52
C ALA A 329 -17.78 5.16 8.49
N GLN A 330 -18.44 6.33 8.68
CA GLN A 330 -18.00 7.35 9.63
C GLN A 330 -17.88 6.76 11.04
N GLY A 331 -18.90 6.03 11.52
CA GLY A 331 -18.90 5.46 12.86
C GLY A 331 -17.81 4.41 13.08
N TYR A 332 -17.44 3.63 12.07
CA TYR A 332 -16.31 2.69 12.17
C TYR A 332 -14.96 3.40 12.24
N PHE A 333 -14.73 4.43 11.42
CA PHE A 333 -13.48 5.19 11.46
C PHE A 333 -13.32 5.99 12.77
N GLU A 334 -14.40 6.59 13.28
CA GLU A 334 -14.38 7.28 14.58
C GLU A 334 -14.07 6.31 15.73
N LYS A 335 -14.68 5.13 15.76
CA LYS A 335 -14.36 4.06 16.74
C LYS A 335 -12.91 3.60 16.61
N TYR A 336 -12.42 3.42 15.38
CA TYR A 336 -11.03 3.07 15.12
C TYR A 336 -10.07 4.08 15.76
N LEU A 337 -10.30 5.38 15.55
CA LEU A 337 -9.47 6.44 16.12
C LEU A 337 -9.54 6.43 17.66
N GLN A 338 -10.73 6.27 18.25
CA GLN A 338 -10.90 6.16 19.69
C GLN A 338 -10.21 4.94 20.30
N ALA A 339 -10.23 3.80 19.61
CA ALA A 339 -9.52 2.61 20.05
C ALA A 339 -8.00 2.78 19.93
N LEU A 340 -7.54 3.44 18.86
CA LEU A 340 -6.13 3.72 18.64
C LEU A 340 -5.54 4.63 19.73
N GLU A 341 -6.28 5.66 20.17
CA GLU A 341 -5.87 6.54 21.27
C GLU A 341 -5.63 5.81 22.59
N LYS A 342 -6.37 4.71 22.85
CA LYS A 342 -6.21 3.89 24.04
C LYS A 342 -5.01 2.95 23.95
N THR A 343 -4.49 2.73 22.75
CA THR A 343 -3.43 1.74 22.51
C THR A 343 -2.07 2.42 22.68
N ALA A 344 -1.28 2.00 23.68
CA ALA A 344 0.05 2.57 23.96
C ALA A 344 1.11 2.24 22.89
N VAL A 345 0.79 1.43 21.89
CA VAL A 345 1.71 0.93 20.87
C VAL A 345 1.38 1.61 19.53
N ALA A 346 2.30 2.39 19.00
CA ALA A 346 2.18 3.05 17.69
C ALA A 346 2.31 2.04 16.52
N THR A 347 1.42 1.06 16.46
CA THR A 347 1.42 0.02 15.42
C THR A 347 0.58 0.38 14.20
N HIS A 348 -0.32 1.35 14.32
CA HIS A 348 -1.25 1.75 13.27
C HIS A 348 -1.17 3.24 13.01
N ASP A 349 -1.22 3.61 11.73
CA ASP A 349 -1.24 4.99 11.26
C ASP A 349 -2.70 5.51 11.28
N PRO A 350 -3.04 6.59 12.02
CA PRO A 350 -4.37 7.18 12.00
C PRO A 350 -4.70 7.91 10.69
N GLY A 351 -3.68 8.31 9.93
CA GLY A 351 -3.81 9.13 8.71
C GLY A 351 -4.85 8.62 7.72
N PRO A 352 -4.86 7.31 7.35
CA PRO A 352 -5.86 6.76 6.45
C PRO A 352 -7.31 6.89 6.96
N ALA A 353 -7.54 6.81 8.26
CA ALA A 353 -8.88 7.00 8.85
C ALA A 353 -9.33 8.47 8.75
N TYR A 354 -8.46 9.42 9.09
CA TYR A 354 -8.72 10.84 8.94
C TYR A 354 -9.02 11.23 7.48
N LEU A 355 -8.24 10.70 6.52
CA LEU A 355 -8.48 10.95 5.09
C LEU A 355 -9.84 10.41 4.61
N ASN A 356 -10.27 9.24 5.11
CA ASN A 356 -11.59 8.70 4.77
C ASN A 356 -12.72 9.50 5.42
N LEU A 357 -12.59 9.93 6.67
CA LEU A 357 -13.55 10.82 7.32
C LEU A 357 -13.67 12.17 6.59
N ALA A 358 -12.54 12.75 6.20
CA ALA A 358 -12.53 13.96 5.39
C ALA A 358 -13.25 13.77 4.06
N ARG A 359 -13.03 12.64 3.37
CA ARG A 359 -13.73 12.30 2.13
C ARG A 359 -15.24 12.15 2.32
N ILE A 360 -15.67 11.48 3.39
CA ILE A 360 -17.10 11.37 3.71
C ILE A 360 -17.72 12.76 3.92
N ALA A 361 -17.07 13.59 4.73
CA ALA A 361 -17.54 14.95 4.99
C ALA A 361 -17.57 15.82 3.72
N GLU A 362 -16.57 15.67 2.83
CA GLU A 362 -16.50 16.37 1.55
C GLU A 362 -17.63 15.95 0.59
N ASP A 363 -17.87 14.63 0.44
CA ASP A 363 -18.94 14.07 -0.40
C ASP A 363 -20.32 14.56 0.08
N GLU A 364 -20.48 14.78 1.38
CA GLU A 364 -21.69 15.31 2.01
C GLU A 364 -21.69 16.85 2.09
N LYS A 365 -20.75 17.52 1.42
CA LYS A 365 -20.58 19.00 1.38
C LYS A 365 -20.33 19.64 2.76
N ARG A 366 -19.90 18.87 3.76
CA ARG A 366 -19.51 19.33 5.10
C ARG A 366 -18.03 19.76 5.12
N PHE A 367 -17.70 20.78 4.33
CA PHE A 367 -16.31 21.15 4.04
C PHE A 367 -15.51 21.59 5.27
N ASP A 368 -16.12 22.31 6.23
CA ASP A 368 -15.44 22.69 7.48
C ASP A 368 -15.05 21.46 8.31
N GLU A 369 -15.88 20.43 8.30
CA GLU A 369 -15.57 19.17 8.98
C GLU A 369 -14.46 18.39 8.24
N ALA A 370 -14.51 18.36 6.91
CA ALA A 370 -13.45 17.77 6.09
C ALA A 370 -12.09 18.44 6.39
N MET A 371 -12.05 19.76 6.49
CA MET A 371 -10.83 20.52 6.87
C MET A 371 -10.33 20.16 8.27
N LYS A 372 -11.22 19.95 9.25
CA LYS A 372 -10.82 19.54 10.60
C LYS A 372 -10.16 18.16 10.61
N TRP A 373 -10.70 17.20 9.87
CA TRP A 373 -10.11 15.87 9.75
C TRP A 373 -8.77 15.89 9.03
N LEU A 374 -8.65 16.64 7.93
CA LEU A 374 -7.40 16.80 7.19
C LEU A 374 -6.30 17.47 8.01
N ALA A 375 -6.66 18.38 8.90
CA ALA A 375 -5.70 19.06 9.79
C ALA A 375 -5.10 18.14 10.86
N GLN A 376 -5.67 16.95 11.09
CA GLN A 376 -5.08 15.93 11.99
C GLN A 376 -3.93 15.14 11.34
N VAL A 377 -3.69 15.36 10.03
CA VAL A 377 -2.67 14.65 9.26
C VAL A 377 -1.60 15.66 8.85
N ASP A 378 -0.83 16.15 9.82
CA ASP A 378 0.18 17.19 9.64
C ASP A 378 1.60 16.62 9.42
N ASP A 379 1.83 15.38 9.83
CA ASP A 379 3.08 14.64 9.64
C ASP A 379 2.86 13.22 9.11
N GLY A 380 3.95 12.48 8.92
CA GLY A 380 3.90 11.09 8.51
C GLY A 380 3.65 10.85 7.01
N PRO A 381 3.42 9.59 6.62
CA PRO A 381 3.35 9.19 5.20
C PRO A 381 2.19 9.82 4.42
N GLN A 382 1.12 10.22 5.10
CA GLN A 382 -0.09 10.76 4.49
C GLN A 382 -0.16 12.30 4.48
N ALA A 383 0.77 12.99 5.15
CA ALA A 383 0.74 14.46 5.28
C ALA A 383 0.72 15.19 3.93
N PHE A 384 1.50 14.71 2.97
CA PHE A 384 1.48 15.28 1.63
C PHE A 384 0.12 15.13 0.94
N ASN A 385 -0.48 13.94 0.99
CA ASN A 385 -1.80 13.69 0.42
C ASN A 385 -2.91 14.51 1.11
N ALA A 386 -2.82 14.64 2.44
CA ALA A 386 -3.75 15.49 3.21
C ALA A 386 -3.67 16.94 2.76
N ARG A 387 -2.47 17.48 2.56
CA ARG A 387 -2.26 18.85 2.07
C ARG A 387 -2.85 19.07 0.68
N LEU A 388 -2.64 18.15 -0.27
CA LEU A 388 -3.27 18.22 -1.59
C LEU A 388 -4.80 18.24 -1.47
N ARG A 389 -5.35 17.41 -0.59
CA ARG A 389 -6.80 17.33 -0.37
C ARG A 389 -7.36 18.60 0.29
N GLN A 390 -6.64 19.15 1.28
CA GLN A 390 -7.00 20.45 1.89
C GLN A 390 -7.14 21.55 0.84
N ALA A 391 -6.19 21.66 -0.10
CA ALA A 391 -6.26 22.64 -1.17
C ALA A 391 -7.51 22.46 -2.05
N ILE A 392 -7.86 21.22 -2.39
CA ILE A 392 -9.08 20.93 -3.18
C ILE A 392 -10.34 21.31 -2.40
N VAL A 393 -10.41 21.00 -1.10
CA VAL A 393 -11.55 21.37 -0.24
C VAL A 393 -11.66 22.88 -0.10
N LEU A 394 -10.54 23.60 0.09
CA LEU A 394 -10.52 25.07 0.09
C LEU A 394 -11.06 25.67 -1.21
N ALA A 395 -10.71 25.09 -2.36
CA ALA A 395 -11.26 25.52 -3.65
C ALA A 395 -12.78 25.33 -3.73
N LYS A 396 -13.31 24.22 -3.22
CA LYS A 396 -14.77 23.97 -3.12
C LYS A 396 -15.47 24.96 -2.17
N MET A 397 -14.76 25.46 -1.16
CA MET A 397 -15.21 26.52 -0.28
C MET A 397 -15.05 27.93 -0.88
N GLN A 398 -14.64 28.04 -2.15
CA GLN A 398 -14.32 29.30 -2.86
C GLN A 398 -13.12 30.07 -2.28
N ARG A 399 -12.26 29.42 -1.50
CA ARG A 399 -11.04 29.99 -0.89
C ARG A 399 -9.81 29.67 -1.75
N VAL A 400 -9.84 30.08 -3.01
CA VAL A 400 -8.89 29.66 -4.05
C VAL A 400 -7.47 30.14 -3.77
N ASP A 401 -7.31 31.40 -3.30
CA ASP A 401 -5.99 31.96 -3.05
C ASP A 401 -5.30 31.28 -1.85
N GLU A 402 -6.07 30.90 -0.83
CA GLU A 402 -5.56 30.11 0.29
C GLU A 402 -5.16 28.71 -0.15
N ALA A 403 -5.97 28.06 -1.01
CA ALA A 403 -5.64 26.77 -1.59
C ALA A 403 -4.30 26.79 -2.33
N ARG A 404 -4.10 27.81 -3.17
CA ARG A 404 -2.86 27.98 -3.94
C ARG A 404 -1.66 28.32 -3.08
N THR A 405 -1.84 29.12 -2.04
CA THR A 405 -0.78 29.38 -1.06
C THR A 405 -0.35 28.10 -0.36
N LEU A 406 -1.32 27.28 0.08
CA LEU A 406 -1.05 25.99 0.73
C LEU A 406 -0.24 25.04 -0.17
N LEU A 407 -0.53 25.00 -1.48
CA LEU A 407 0.21 24.20 -2.45
C LEU A 407 1.61 24.78 -2.73
N ALA A 408 1.75 26.09 -2.80
CA ALA A 408 3.03 26.76 -3.05
C ALA A 408 4.02 26.59 -1.89
N ASP A 409 3.53 26.54 -0.65
CA ASP A 409 4.34 26.31 0.55
C ASP A 409 4.79 24.84 0.72
N ALA A 410 4.29 23.94 -0.14
CA ALA A 410 4.70 22.55 -0.10
C ALA A 410 6.10 22.35 -0.70
N SER A 411 6.96 21.62 0.03
CA SER A 411 8.31 21.25 -0.42
C SER A 411 8.30 19.83 -0.99
N PRO A 412 8.24 19.64 -2.32
CA PRO A 412 8.19 18.31 -2.90
C PRO A 412 9.55 17.60 -2.78
N ALA A 413 9.53 16.37 -2.27
CA ALA A 413 10.72 15.53 -2.13
C ALA A 413 11.09 14.77 -3.41
N SER A 414 10.21 14.76 -4.43
CA SER A 414 10.40 14.02 -5.69
C SER A 414 9.72 14.72 -6.88
N ASP A 415 10.10 14.32 -8.10
CA ASP A 415 9.43 14.78 -9.33
C ASP A 415 7.96 14.34 -9.35
N GLU A 416 7.66 13.19 -8.80
CA GLU A 416 6.29 12.70 -8.64
C GLU A 416 5.46 13.64 -7.75
N GLN A 417 5.95 14.04 -6.60
CA GLN A 417 5.26 15.00 -5.74
C GLN A 417 5.11 16.36 -6.41
N ARG A 418 6.11 16.79 -7.18
CA ARG A 418 6.05 18.03 -7.98
C ARG A 418 4.93 17.98 -9.02
N ARG A 419 4.80 16.85 -9.70
CA ARG A 419 3.70 16.59 -10.62
C ARG A 419 2.34 16.63 -9.92
N GLN A 420 2.21 15.97 -8.77
CA GLN A 420 0.98 15.95 -7.99
C GLN A 420 0.56 17.35 -7.52
N LEU A 421 1.51 18.21 -7.11
CA LEU A 421 1.23 19.61 -6.78
C LEU A 421 0.70 20.38 -8.00
N THR A 422 1.31 20.18 -9.18
CA THR A 422 0.83 20.83 -10.42
C THR A 422 -0.60 20.41 -10.76
N LEU A 423 -0.88 19.11 -10.70
CA LEU A 423 -2.23 18.58 -10.96
C LEU A 423 -3.25 19.09 -9.95
N ALA A 424 -2.86 19.21 -8.67
CA ALA A 424 -3.72 19.77 -7.62
C ALA A 424 -3.99 21.28 -7.84
N ASP A 425 -2.98 22.08 -8.20
CA ASP A 425 -3.17 23.50 -8.52
C ASP A 425 -4.10 23.68 -9.72
N ALA A 426 -3.92 22.89 -10.78
CA ALA A 426 -4.82 22.89 -11.92
C ALA A 426 -6.25 22.46 -11.52
N GLN A 427 -6.41 21.49 -10.64
CA GLN A 427 -7.72 21.09 -10.14
C GLN A 427 -8.38 22.19 -9.31
N VAL A 428 -7.62 22.86 -8.41
CA VAL A 428 -8.09 24.03 -7.63
C VAL A 428 -8.62 25.12 -8.56
N LEU A 429 -7.88 25.43 -9.63
CA LEU A 429 -8.28 26.43 -10.61
C LEU A 429 -9.51 25.99 -11.42
N ARG A 430 -9.63 24.71 -11.76
CA ARG A 430 -10.82 24.17 -12.45
C ARG A 430 -12.08 24.24 -11.57
N GLU A 431 -11.98 23.90 -10.27
CA GLU A 431 -13.09 24.04 -9.32
C GLU A 431 -13.56 25.50 -9.22
N ALA A 432 -12.63 26.43 -9.29
CA ALA A 432 -12.90 27.87 -9.32
C ALA A 432 -13.34 28.39 -10.71
N ARG A 433 -13.47 27.54 -11.71
CA ARG A 433 -13.77 27.89 -13.12
C ARG A 433 -12.73 28.79 -13.79
N ARG A 434 -11.51 28.88 -13.24
CA ARG A 434 -10.36 29.64 -13.81
C ARG A 434 -9.63 28.76 -14.83
N PHE A 435 -10.34 28.33 -15.90
CA PHE A 435 -9.85 27.33 -16.84
C PHE A 435 -8.61 27.77 -17.62
N GLU A 436 -8.49 29.07 -17.95
CA GLU A 436 -7.31 29.59 -18.63
C GLU A 436 -6.06 29.42 -17.77
N GLU A 437 -6.14 29.78 -16.50
CA GLU A 437 -5.01 29.64 -15.58
C GLU A 437 -4.68 28.17 -15.32
N ALA A 438 -5.68 27.29 -15.21
CA ALA A 438 -5.47 25.84 -15.11
C ALA A 438 -4.69 25.31 -16.31
N TYR A 439 -5.08 25.73 -17.53
CA TYR A 439 -4.38 25.36 -18.74
C TYR A 439 -2.92 25.85 -18.75
N GLN A 440 -2.67 27.10 -18.36
CA GLN A 440 -1.32 27.69 -18.32
C GLN A 440 -0.40 26.97 -17.33
N VAL A 441 -0.90 26.59 -16.16
CA VAL A 441 -0.16 25.81 -15.15
C VAL A 441 0.26 24.45 -15.74
N LEU A 442 -0.67 23.75 -16.40
CA LEU A 442 -0.42 22.45 -17.03
C LEU A 442 0.51 22.55 -18.24
N ALA A 443 0.32 23.56 -19.10
CA ALA A 443 1.16 23.81 -20.25
C ALA A 443 2.61 24.11 -19.85
N GLY A 444 2.83 24.95 -18.83
CA GLY A 444 4.16 25.22 -18.29
C GLY A 444 4.84 23.99 -17.64
N ALA A 445 4.05 23.06 -17.11
CA ALA A 445 4.59 21.79 -16.64
C ALA A 445 4.96 20.85 -17.81
N LEU A 446 4.17 20.83 -18.88
CA LEU A 446 4.44 20.06 -20.09
C LEU A 446 5.67 20.53 -20.85
N GLU A 447 6.08 21.80 -20.72
CA GLU A 447 7.38 22.27 -21.26
C GLU A 447 8.56 21.52 -20.63
N ARG A 448 8.48 21.20 -19.33
CA ARG A 448 9.51 20.48 -18.58
C ARG A 448 9.40 18.97 -18.72
N SER A 449 8.18 18.46 -18.85
CA SER A 449 7.87 17.03 -18.94
C SER A 449 6.89 16.76 -20.08
N PRO A 450 7.35 16.83 -21.35
CA PRO A 450 6.47 16.84 -22.52
C PRO A 450 5.68 15.55 -22.74
N ASP A 451 6.14 14.43 -22.20
CA ASP A 451 5.55 13.10 -22.35
C ASP A 451 4.86 12.60 -21.07
N ASP A 452 4.63 13.50 -20.11
CA ASP A 452 3.86 13.14 -18.89
C ASP A 452 2.38 12.98 -19.27
N THR A 453 1.91 11.75 -19.18
CA THR A 453 0.58 11.35 -19.66
C THR A 453 -0.56 11.93 -18.81
N ALA A 454 -0.35 12.12 -17.50
CA ALA A 454 -1.34 12.75 -16.62
C ALA A 454 -1.49 14.24 -16.93
N LEU A 455 -0.38 14.94 -17.13
CA LEU A 455 -0.40 16.35 -17.52
C LEU A 455 -1.02 16.55 -18.90
N LEU A 456 -0.73 15.65 -19.86
CA LEU A 456 -1.34 15.69 -21.21
C LEU A 456 -2.87 15.57 -21.13
N TYR A 457 -3.38 14.63 -20.33
CA TYR A 457 -4.81 14.43 -20.18
C TYR A 457 -5.49 15.66 -19.55
N ASP A 458 -4.97 16.14 -18.42
CA ASP A 458 -5.56 17.26 -17.70
C ASP A 458 -5.49 18.58 -18.50
N ALA A 459 -4.39 18.79 -19.24
CA ALA A 459 -4.27 19.93 -20.16
C ALA A 459 -5.28 19.86 -21.31
N ALA A 460 -5.52 18.66 -21.85
CA ALA A 460 -6.53 18.44 -22.88
C ALA A 460 -7.94 18.74 -22.36
N MET A 461 -8.25 18.33 -21.13
CA MET A 461 -9.55 18.63 -20.51
C MET A 461 -9.70 20.12 -20.19
N ALA A 462 -8.64 20.82 -19.81
CA ALA A 462 -8.65 22.27 -19.66
C ALA A 462 -8.84 23.00 -21.01
N ALA A 463 -8.18 22.53 -22.07
CA ALA A 463 -8.36 23.06 -23.44
C ALA A 463 -9.79 22.85 -23.95
N GLU A 464 -10.42 21.71 -23.65
CA GLU A 464 -11.85 21.44 -23.97
C GLU A 464 -12.76 22.50 -23.33
N LYS A 465 -12.52 22.83 -22.05
CA LYS A 465 -13.31 23.85 -21.35
C LYS A 465 -13.12 25.27 -21.90
N LEU A 466 -12.01 25.52 -22.56
CA LEU A 466 -11.70 26.78 -23.25
C LEU A 466 -12.16 26.81 -24.72
N ASP A 467 -12.86 25.76 -25.18
CA ASP A 467 -13.26 25.57 -26.59
C ASP A 467 -12.08 25.46 -27.57
N ARG A 468 -10.88 25.10 -27.08
CA ARG A 468 -9.65 24.91 -27.88
C ARG A 468 -9.55 23.47 -28.36
N ILE A 469 -10.45 23.06 -29.24
CA ILE A 469 -10.63 21.64 -29.62
C ILE A 469 -9.42 21.08 -30.38
N ASP A 470 -8.80 21.87 -31.24
CA ASP A 470 -7.60 21.45 -31.97
C ASP A 470 -6.44 21.15 -31.02
N GLU A 471 -6.31 21.94 -29.97
CA GLU A 471 -5.29 21.76 -28.93
C GLU A 471 -5.58 20.53 -28.07
N MET A 472 -6.84 20.35 -27.65
CA MET A 472 -7.29 19.13 -26.96
C MET A 472 -6.98 17.88 -27.80
N GLU A 473 -7.35 17.89 -29.08
CA GLU A 473 -7.08 16.78 -29.99
C GLU A 473 -5.58 16.47 -30.09
N ARG A 474 -4.76 17.50 -30.26
CA ARG A 474 -3.30 17.36 -30.34
C ARG A 474 -2.74 16.66 -29.09
N LEU A 475 -3.17 17.09 -27.89
CA LEU A 475 -2.72 16.55 -26.62
C LEU A 475 -3.19 15.10 -26.42
N LEU A 476 -4.47 14.80 -26.68
CA LEU A 476 -5.01 13.45 -26.54
C LEU A 476 -4.39 12.48 -27.55
N ARG A 477 -4.16 12.89 -28.80
CA ARG A 477 -3.47 12.04 -29.77
C ARG A 477 -2.02 11.76 -29.38
N ARG A 478 -1.34 12.70 -28.73
CA ARG A 478 -0.02 12.45 -28.15
C ARG A 478 -0.10 11.43 -27.03
N LEU A 479 -1.06 11.58 -26.12
CA LEU A 479 -1.32 10.64 -25.04
C LEU A 479 -1.59 9.22 -25.57
N MET A 480 -2.47 9.08 -26.57
CA MET A 480 -2.78 7.79 -27.21
C MET A 480 -1.55 7.12 -27.85
N LYS A 481 -0.58 7.90 -28.34
CA LYS A 481 0.68 7.35 -28.87
C LYS A 481 1.59 6.83 -27.75
N LEU A 482 1.62 7.50 -26.61
CA LEU A 482 2.44 7.13 -25.46
C LEU A 482 1.82 5.96 -24.67
N GLN A 483 0.50 5.96 -24.56
CA GLN A 483 -0.29 4.94 -23.85
C GLN A 483 -1.45 4.47 -24.74
N PRO A 484 -1.20 3.53 -25.67
CA PRO A 484 -2.23 3.02 -26.61
C PRO A 484 -3.35 2.22 -25.96
N ASP A 485 -3.21 1.86 -24.70
CA ASP A 485 -4.16 1.11 -23.87
C ASP A 485 -4.89 1.98 -22.83
N GLU A 486 -4.75 3.32 -22.91
CA GLU A 486 -5.49 4.26 -22.05
C GLU A 486 -6.88 4.57 -22.64
N PRO A 487 -7.98 3.95 -22.12
CA PRO A 487 -9.30 4.07 -22.73
C PRO A 487 -9.90 5.48 -22.63
N HIS A 488 -9.56 6.22 -21.55
CA HIS A 488 -10.18 7.53 -21.31
C HIS A 488 -9.71 8.59 -22.31
N ALA A 489 -8.50 8.46 -22.86
CA ALA A 489 -8.03 9.36 -23.90
C ALA A 489 -8.86 9.23 -25.19
N TYR A 490 -9.15 8.01 -25.61
CA TYR A 490 -10.01 7.73 -26.77
C TYR A 490 -11.45 8.19 -26.50
N ASN A 491 -11.98 7.88 -25.33
CA ASN A 491 -13.32 8.26 -24.91
C ASN A 491 -13.50 9.78 -24.89
N ALA A 492 -12.56 10.52 -24.30
CA ALA A 492 -12.65 11.98 -24.22
C ALA A 492 -12.71 12.64 -25.59
N LEU A 493 -11.81 12.23 -26.51
CA LEU A 493 -11.80 12.78 -27.87
C LEU A 493 -13.06 12.39 -28.65
N GLY A 494 -13.44 11.12 -28.62
CA GLY A 494 -14.62 10.62 -29.32
C GLY A 494 -15.92 11.25 -28.81
N TYR A 495 -16.06 11.35 -27.49
CA TYR A 495 -17.22 12.01 -26.89
C TYR A 495 -17.32 13.49 -27.30
N THR A 496 -16.21 14.24 -27.27
CA THR A 496 -16.21 15.65 -27.68
C THR A 496 -16.64 15.83 -29.13
N PHE A 497 -16.20 14.95 -30.03
CA PHE A 497 -16.68 14.99 -31.44
C PHE A 497 -18.18 14.68 -31.53
N ALA A 498 -18.67 13.67 -30.82
CA ALA A 498 -20.08 13.31 -30.82
C ALA A 498 -20.98 14.41 -30.25
N ASP A 499 -20.60 14.98 -29.11
CA ASP A 499 -21.36 16.03 -28.45
C ASP A 499 -21.49 17.27 -29.35
N ARG A 500 -20.43 17.62 -30.10
CA ARG A 500 -20.41 18.70 -31.07
C ARG A 500 -21.04 18.34 -32.42
N ASN A 501 -21.55 17.12 -32.59
CA ASN A 501 -22.08 16.59 -33.84
C ASN A 501 -21.09 16.70 -35.02
N GLN A 502 -19.82 16.46 -34.73
CA GLN A 502 -18.72 16.53 -35.71
C GLN A 502 -18.02 15.18 -35.79
N ARG A 503 -17.54 14.82 -37.01
CA ARG A 503 -16.68 13.64 -37.22
C ARG A 503 -17.28 12.36 -36.54
N LEU A 504 -18.59 12.14 -36.67
CA LEU A 504 -19.32 11.07 -35.94
C LEU A 504 -18.75 9.68 -36.20
N GLN A 505 -18.28 9.40 -37.44
CA GLN A 505 -17.67 8.11 -37.75
C GLN A 505 -16.38 7.90 -36.96
N GLU A 506 -15.53 8.92 -36.89
CA GLU A 506 -14.30 8.86 -36.09
C GLU A 506 -14.59 8.83 -34.59
N ALA A 507 -15.61 9.56 -34.12
CA ALA A 507 -16.09 9.47 -32.75
C ALA A 507 -16.46 8.03 -32.36
N TYR A 508 -17.18 7.36 -33.28
CA TYR A 508 -17.52 5.94 -33.12
C TYR A 508 -16.27 5.06 -33.00
N GLU A 509 -15.31 5.20 -33.90
CA GLU A 509 -14.09 4.38 -33.91
C GLU A 509 -13.26 4.58 -32.63
N LEU A 510 -13.14 5.82 -32.17
CA LEU A 510 -12.44 6.15 -30.93
C LEU A 510 -13.10 5.54 -29.71
N ILE A 511 -14.42 5.68 -29.58
CA ILE A 511 -15.14 5.13 -28.42
C ILE A 511 -15.26 3.60 -28.50
N ASP A 512 -15.36 3.02 -29.71
CA ASP A 512 -15.28 1.55 -29.88
C ASP A 512 -13.93 0.99 -29.41
N ARG A 513 -12.84 1.71 -29.67
CA ARG A 513 -11.53 1.36 -29.14
C ARG A 513 -11.50 1.47 -27.60
N ALA A 514 -12.03 2.55 -27.04
CA ALA A 514 -12.15 2.71 -25.60
C ALA A 514 -12.98 1.59 -24.95
N LEU A 515 -14.12 1.24 -25.56
CA LEU A 515 -15.02 0.19 -25.07
C LEU A 515 -14.38 -1.21 -25.11
N LYS A 516 -13.54 -1.50 -26.12
CA LYS A 516 -12.75 -2.74 -26.18
C LYS A 516 -11.71 -2.83 -25.08
N LEU A 517 -11.14 -1.70 -24.66
CA LEU A 517 -10.16 -1.63 -23.58
C LEU A 517 -10.83 -1.69 -22.20
N ALA A 518 -12.02 -1.11 -22.04
CA ALA A 518 -12.77 -1.07 -20.79
C ALA A 518 -14.27 -1.35 -21.03
N PRO A 519 -14.67 -2.62 -21.24
CA PRO A 519 -16.01 -3.01 -21.69
C PRO A 519 -17.13 -2.77 -20.66
N ASP A 520 -16.79 -2.63 -19.38
CA ASP A 520 -17.74 -2.44 -18.30
C ASP A 520 -17.68 -1.02 -17.69
N ASP A 521 -16.96 -0.09 -18.32
CA ASP A 521 -16.97 1.30 -17.89
C ASP A 521 -18.25 2.01 -18.32
N ALA A 522 -19.06 2.43 -17.32
CA ALA A 522 -20.36 3.04 -17.57
C ALA A 522 -20.28 4.34 -18.38
N HIS A 523 -19.23 5.14 -18.20
CA HIS A 523 -19.05 6.40 -18.93
C HIS A 523 -18.67 6.18 -20.39
N ILE A 524 -17.88 5.14 -20.68
CA ILE A 524 -17.54 4.76 -22.05
C ILE A 524 -18.77 4.17 -22.77
N ILE A 525 -19.55 3.36 -22.04
CA ILE A 525 -20.82 2.83 -22.56
C ILE A 525 -21.82 3.97 -22.84
N ASP A 526 -21.94 4.94 -21.93
CA ASP A 526 -22.74 6.16 -22.12
C ASP A 526 -22.32 6.94 -23.37
N SER A 527 -21.00 7.18 -23.50
CA SER A 527 -20.43 7.87 -24.67
C SER A 527 -20.75 7.14 -25.98
N MET A 528 -20.68 5.79 -25.99
CA MET A 528 -21.07 5.01 -27.18
C MET A 528 -22.57 5.13 -27.46
N GLY A 529 -23.42 5.11 -26.44
CA GLY A 529 -24.85 5.37 -26.55
C GLY A 529 -25.14 6.75 -27.13
N TRP A 530 -24.36 7.76 -26.67
CA TRP A 530 -24.46 9.14 -27.18
C TRP A 530 -24.06 9.25 -28.65
N VAL A 531 -22.98 8.58 -29.08
CA VAL A 531 -22.59 8.51 -30.51
C VAL A 531 -23.73 7.92 -31.35
N TYR A 532 -24.30 6.79 -30.95
CA TYR A 532 -25.43 6.19 -31.67
C TYR A 532 -26.64 7.13 -31.75
N PHE A 533 -26.94 7.85 -30.67
CA PHE A 533 -27.98 8.88 -30.69
C PHE A 533 -27.69 9.98 -31.73
N ARG A 534 -26.48 10.50 -31.75
CA ARG A 534 -26.06 11.54 -32.72
C ARG A 534 -26.05 11.02 -34.16
N MET A 535 -25.81 9.73 -34.36
CA MET A 535 -25.94 9.06 -35.68
C MET A 535 -27.37 8.69 -36.05
N GLY A 536 -28.36 8.94 -35.21
CA GLY A 536 -29.81 8.65 -35.45
C GLY A 536 -30.24 7.22 -35.15
N ASN A 537 -29.37 6.37 -34.59
CA ASN A 537 -29.73 4.99 -34.21
C ASN A 537 -30.28 4.94 -32.78
N LEU A 538 -31.53 5.40 -32.62
CA LEU A 538 -32.19 5.49 -31.32
C LEU A 538 -32.30 4.14 -30.57
N PRO A 539 -32.65 2.98 -31.22
CA PRO A 539 -32.75 1.71 -30.51
C PRO A 539 -31.42 1.29 -29.88
N ARG A 540 -30.30 1.45 -30.59
CA ARG A 540 -29.00 1.07 -30.07
C ARG A 540 -28.49 2.04 -28.99
N ALA A 541 -28.78 3.34 -29.17
CA ALA A 541 -28.49 4.35 -28.16
C ALA A 541 -29.19 4.04 -26.84
N ARG A 542 -30.49 3.71 -26.89
CA ARG A 542 -31.28 3.31 -25.71
C ARG A 542 -30.67 2.12 -24.99
N GLU A 543 -30.39 1.03 -25.70
CA GLU A 543 -29.84 -0.21 -25.13
C GLU A 543 -28.56 0.07 -24.32
N LEU A 544 -27.61 0.84 -24.90
CA LEU A 544 -26.36 1.16 -24.27
C LEU A 544 -26.52 2.10 -23.07
N LEU A 545 -27.38 3.12 -23.20
CA LEU A 545 -27.63 4.07 -22.11
C LEU A 545 -28.39 3.44 -20.94
N GLU A 546 -29.31 2.52 -21.20
CA GLU A 546 -29.97 1.71 -20.15
C GLU A 546 -28.92 0.83 -19.41
N ARG A 547 -27.99 0.21 -20.15
CA ARG A 547 -26.88 -0.54 -19.56
C ARG A 547 -25.97 0.37 -18.72
N ALA A 548 -25.57 1.51 -19.25
CA ALA A 548 -24.73 2.47 -18.52
C ALA A 548 -25.42 2.96 -17.25
N PHE A 549 -26.70 3.30 -17.33
CA PHE A 549 -27.50 3.77 -16.19
C PHE A 549 -27.72 2.69 -15.12
N ALA A 550 -27.90 1.43 -15.54
CA ALA A 550 -27.97 0.30 -14.60
C ALA A 550 -26.67 0.06 -13.85
N LEU A 551 -25.52 0.26 -14.52
CA LEU A 551 -24.20 0.18 -13.88
C LEU A 551 -23.94 1.37 -12.94
N ARG A 552 -24.32 2.58 -13.38
CA ARG A 552 -24.13 3.84 -12.64
C ARG A 552 -25.30 4.80 -12.88
N PRO A 553 -26.24 4.93 -11.95
CA PRO A 553 -27.38 5.84 -12.07
C PRO A 553 -26.97 7.30 -11.76
N GLU A 554 -26.02 7.84 -12.51
CA GLU A 554 -25.53 9.22 -12.40
C GLU A 554 -26.35 10.19 -13.26
N ALA A 555 -26.39 11.46 -12.85
CA ALA A 555 -27.25 12.45 -13.49
C ALA A 555 -26.90 12.74 -14.96
N GLU A 556 -25.62 12.66 -15.34
CA GLU A 556 -25.18 12.83 -16.73
C GLU A 556 -25.70 11.69 -17.61
N ILE A 557 -25.53 10.43 -17.18
CA ILE A 557 -26.02 9.26 -17.89
C ILE A 557 -27.56 9.29 -17.98
N GLY A 558 -28.22 9.67 -16.87
CA GLY A 558 -29.67 9.84 -16.84
C GLY A 558 -30.16 10.96 -17.74
N ALA A 559 -29.43 12.04 -17.91
CA ALA A 559 -29.74 13.12 -18.83
C ALA A 559 -29.73 12.61 -20.28
N HIS A 560 -28.68 11.87 -20.68
CA HIS A 560 -28.57 11.28 -22.02
C HIS A 560 -29.67 10.22 -22.29
N LEU A 561 -29.90 9.29 -21.34
CA LEU A 561 -30.95 8.27 -21.46
C LEU A 561 -32.31 8.92 -21.62
N GLY A 562 -32.63 9.90 -20.76
CA GLY A 562 -33.89 10.61 -20.83
C GLY A 562 -34.06 11.36 -22.16
N GLU A 563 -33.01 11.93 -22.73
CA GLU A 563 -33.06 12.60 -24.04
C GLU A 563 -33.34 11.63 -25.18
N VAL A 564 -32.72 10.45 -25.16
CA VAL A 564 -32.97 9.41 -26.16
C VAL A 564 -34.42 8.91 -26.05
N LEU A 565 -34.93 8.63 -24.85
CA LEU A 565 -36.31 8.24 -24.62
C LEU A 565 -37.29 9.34 -25.08
N TRP A 566 -36.95 10.59 -24.82
CA TRP A 566 -37.75 11.73 -25.30
C TRP A 566 -37.82 11.79 -26.84
N ALA A 567 -36.67 11.61 -27.50
CA ALA A 567 -36.61 11.55 -28.97
C ALA A 567 -37.35 10.36 -29.56
N MET A 568 -37.50 9.27 -28.83
CA MET A 568 -38.33 8.10 -29.22
C MET A 568 -39.82 8.30 -28.95
N GLY A 569 -40.26 9.43 -28.38
CA GLY A 569 -41.63 9.69 -27.99
C GLY A 569 -42.06 9.10 -26.64
N GLU A 570 -41.16 8.47 -25.92
CA GLU A 570 -41.42 7.87 -24.60
C GLU A 570 -41.29 8.91 -23.47
N HIS A 571 -42.08 9.99 -23.56
CA HIS A 571 -41.99 11.17 -22.72
C HIS A 571 -42.16 10.89 -21.21
N ASP A 572 -43.03 9.94 -20.84
CA ASP A 572 -43.23 9.61 -19.43
C ASP A 572 -42.05 8.82 -18.84
N ALA A 573 -41.43 7.96 -19.65
CA ALA A 573 -40.21 7.26 -19.25
C ALA A 573 -39.04 8.24 -19.07
N ALA A 574 -38.85 9.16 -20.01
CA ALA A 574 -37.86 10.22 -19.92
C ALA A 574 -38.01 11.05 -18.62
N ARG A 575 -39.26 11.52 -18.35
CA ARG A 575 -39.54 12.29 -17.12
C ARG A 575 -39.25 11.51 -15.84
N ARG A 576 -39.52 10.19 -15.80
CA ARG A 576 -39.19 9.35 -14.63
C ARG A 576 -37.69 9.32 -14.38
N ILE A 577 -36.88 9.06 -15.41
CA ILE A 577 -35.42 9.04 -15.29
C ILE A 577 -34.92 10.41 -14.82
N TRP A 578 -35.32 11.49 -15.45
CA TRP A 578 -34.88 12.84 -15.09
C TRP A 578 -35.30 13.25 -13.67
N ARG A 579 -36.49 12.87 -13.19
CA ARG A 579 -36.90 13.12 -11.79
C ARG A 579 -36.06 12.32 -10.81
N GLN A 580 -35.74 11.05 -11.13
CA GLN A 580 -34.89 10.23 -10.30
C GLN A 580 -33.51 10.88 -10.11
N VAL A 581 -32.81 11.20 -11.19
CA VAL A 581 -31.47 11.76 -11.11
C VAL A 581 -31.44 13.19 -10.56
N ARG A 582 -32.52 13.97 -10.77
CA ARG A 582 -32.65 15.30 -10.18
C ARG A 582 -32.84 15.27 -8.66
N ALA A 583 -33.45 14.22 -8.14
CA ALA A 583 -33.58 14.05 -6.68
C ALA A 583 -32.23 13.82 -6.01
N ASP A 584 -31.33 13.10 -6.68
CA ASP A 584 -30.00 12.82 -6.19
C ASP A 584 -29.02 14.01 -6.43
N GLU A 585 -29.13 14.69 -7.60
CA GLU A 585 -28.28 15.82 -8.00
C GLU A 585 -29.12 17.01 -8.54
N PRO A 586 -29.74 17.84 -7.68
CA PRO A 586 -30.61 18.91 -8.12
C PRO A 586 -29.95 19.97 -9.00
N ASP A 587 -28.66 20.22 -8.79
CA ASP A 587 -27.86 21.26 -9.45
C ASP A 587 -27.05 20.74 -10.65
N ASN A 588 -27.36 19.53 -11.18
CA ASN A 588 -26.60 18.98 -12.30
C ASN A 588 -26.80 19.83 -13.56
N GLU A 589 -25.69 20.34 -14.09
CA GLU A 589 -25.70 21.27 -15.23
C GLU A 589 -26.13 20.59 -16.54
N THR A 590 -25.70 19.34 -16.78
CA THR A 590 -26.07 18.59 -18.01
C THR A 590 -27.56 18.34 -18.07
N LEU A 591 -28.15 17.88 -16.95
CA LEU A 591 -29.60 17.68 -16.87
C LEU A 591 -30.36 19.01 -17.06
N SER A 592 -29.90 20.06 -16.38
CA SER A 592 -30.51 21.39 -16.46
C SER A 592 -30.48 21.95 -17.90
N ALA A 593 -29.34 21.83 -18.57
CA ALA A 593 -29.16 22.24 -19.97
C ALA A 593 -30.03 21.43 -20.93
N THR A 594 -30.15 20.11 -20.72
CA THR A 594 -31.00 19.21 -21.51
C THR A 594 -32.47 19.58 -21.37
N LEU A 595 -32.95 19.78 -20.13
CA LEU A 595 -34.35 20.16 -19.88
C LEU A 595 -34.69 21.54 -20.46
N ALA A 596 -33.74 22.50 -20.32
CA ALA A 596 -33.91 23.84 -20.90
C ALA A 596 -34.01 23.79 -22.43
N ARG A 597 -33.11 23.05 -23.09
CA ARG A 597 -33.06 22.91 -24.55
C ARG A 597 -34.33 22.23 -25.10
N LEU A 598 -34.83 21.21 -24.40
CA LEU A 598 -36.04 20.49 -24.78
C LEU A 598 -37.31 21.17 -24.28
N GLN A 599 -37.21 22.27 -23.55
CA GLN A 599 -38.34 23.01 -22.95
C GLN A 599 -39.25 22.13 -22.05
N VAL A 600 -38.62 21.18 -21.33
CA VAL A 600 -39.35 20.26 -20.45
C VAL A 600 -39.35 20.79 -19.02
N ARG A 601 -40.54 20.77 -18.42
CA ARG A 601 -40.73 20.99 -16.97
C ARG A 601 -41.04 19.63 -16.32
N LEU A 602 -40.29 19.29 -15.26
CA LEU A 602 -40.41 18.05 -14.47
C LEU A 602 -41.39 18.22 -13.32
#